data_bec1aaf50f3cbd8e6bcfd2d716fd216e
#
_entry.id   bec1aaf50f3cbd8e6bcfd2d716fd216e
#
_cell.length_a   1.000
_cell.length_b   1.000
_cell.length_c   1.000
_cell.angle_alpha   90.00
_cell.angle_beta   90.00
_cell.angle_gamma   90.00
#
_symmetry.space_group_name_H-M   'P 1'
#
loop_
_entity.id
_entity.type
_entity.pdbx_description
1 polymer ?
#
loop_
_entity_poly.entity_id
_entity_poly.type
_entity_poly.pdbx_seq_one_letter_code
_entity_poly.pdbx_strand_id
1 'polypeptide(L)'
;MKPLVRWIIGPVKNQGFNCLKEAVEAFSNLYANVDLMICHNQLKNYQIAELEKIGIPLHEQIHSGDGFDPHGVAWKLYPRRLRKDGHEIVIDNDILIKEKIPQIDEFFSSNSTLVYEAAKPMYGQLAKFVPKTPCVNSGIYGMPPGFDFDKKVSFYARTMGKGWLNNCNQGRYTWDEQGMVAACMLNHPSHLLITLDQVTNCELDLDDSKLGIHFVGLNRYKNHKPWREWRMKHWKSLL
;
A
#
# COMPACT_ATOMS: atom_id res chain seq x y z
N MET A 1 15.19 11.33 12.72
CA MET A 1 14.00 11.77 11.92
C MET A 1 12.88 10.80 12.20
N LYS A 2 11.64 11.27 12.42
CA LYS A 2 10.48 10.37 12.61
C LYS A 2 10.22 9.57 11.32
N PRO A 3 9.88 8.28 11.40
CA PRO A 3 9.41 7.52 10.25
C PRO A 3 8.16 8.15 9.63
N LEU A 4 7.96 7.96 8.32
CA LEU A 4 6.74 8.34 7.62
C LEU A 4 5.91 7.10 7.31
N VAL A 5 4.62 7.15 7.58
CA VAL A 5 3.65 6.17 7.10
C VAL A 5 2.63 6.89 6.25
N ARG A 6 2.46 6.42 5.01
CA ARG A 6 1.51 7.02 4.08
C ARG A 6 0.56 6.00 3.48
N TRP A 7 -0.69 6.40 3.41
CA TRP A 7 -1.71 5.66 2.66
C TRP A 7 -1.81 6.19 1.25
N ILE A 8 -2.16 5.28 0.33
CA ILE A 8 -2.42 5.62 -1.06
C ILE A 8 -3.90 5.38 -1.36
N ILE A 9 -4.61 6.41 -1.84
CA ILE A 9 -6.01 6.32 -2.20
C ILE A 9 -6.29 7.03 -3.54
N GLY A 10 -6.96 6.33 -4.45
CA GLY A 10 -7.46 6.86 -5.71
C GLY A 10 -8.96 7.09 -5.73
N PRO A 11 -9.58 7.15 -6.91
CA PRO A 11 -11.02 7.23 -7.05
C PRO A 11 -11.68 6.00 -6.46
N VAL A 12 -12.28 6.14 -5.27
CA VAL A 12 -12.88 5.03 -4.52
C VAL A 12 -14.35 5.31 -4.20
N LYS A 13 -15.10 4.23 -3.96
CA LYS A 13 -16.45 4.29 -3.43
C LYS A 13 -16.40 4.58 -1.92
N ASN A 14 -17.56 4.95 -1.35
CA ASN A 14 -17.67 5.28 0.08
C ASN A 14 -17.11 4.20 1.01
N GLN A 15 -17.25 2.92 0.66
CA GLN A 15 -16.70 1.83 1.48
C GLN A 15 -15.17 1.87 1.56
N GLY A 16 -14.46 2.09 0.45
CA GLY A 16 -13.01 2.22 0.44
C GLY A 16 -12.53 3.49 1.14
N PHE A 17 -13.31 4.57 1.02
CA PHE A 17 -13.04 5.81 1.73
C PHE A 17 -13.22 5.68 3.25
N ASN A 18 -14.27 4.99 3.69
CA ASN A 18 -14.49 4.70 5.10
C ASN A 18 -13.42 3.77 5.67
N CYS A 19 -13.01 2.74 4.90
CA CYS A 19 -11.93 1.86 5.32
C CYS A 19 -10.62 2.62 5.53
N LEU A 20 -10.27 3.56 4.65
CA LEU A 20 -9.11 4.44 4.86
C LEU A 20 -9.19 5.18 6.19
N LYS A 21 -10.33 5.82 6.49
CA LYS A 21 -10.49 6.60 7.73
C LYS A 21 -10.26 5.73 8.97
N GLU A 22 -10.89 4.55 8.99
CA GLU A 22 -10.73 3.58 10.08
C GLU A 22 -9.28 3.04 10.17
N ALA A 23 -8.64 2.78 9.03
CA ALA A 23 -7.25 2.31 8.99
C ALA A 23 -6.25 3.35 9.51
N VAL A 24 -6.45 4.60 9.15
CA VAL A 24 -5.61 5.73 9.60
C VAL A 24 -5.77 5.95 11.09
N GLU A 25 -7.00 5.96 11.60
CA GLU A 25 -7.30 6.13 13.02
C GLU A 25 -6.72 4.99 13.85
N ALA A 26 -6.96 3.73 13.46
CA ALA A 26 -6.41 2.57 14.14
C ALA A 26 -4.88 2.62 14.20
N PHE A 27 -4.22 2.91 13.08
CA PHE A 27 -2.77 2.99 13.02
C PHE A 27 -2.21 4.14 13.89
N SER A 28 -2.85 5.31 13.89
CA SER A 28 -2.42 6.46 14.68
C SER A 28 -2.44 6.17 16.18
N ASN A 29 -3.41 5.39 16.63
CA ASN A 29 -3.52 4.94 18.03
C ASN A 29 -2.43 3.94 18.43
N LEU A 30 -1.92 3.15 17.47
CA LEU A 30 -0.88 2.15 17.71
C LEU A 30 0.54 2.74 17.65
N TYR A 31 0.79 3.71 16.77
CA TYR A 31 2.11 4.22 16.42
C TYR A 31 2.20 5.75 16.57
N ALA A 32 2.28 6.24 17.82
CA ALA A 32 2.31 7.69 18.11
C ALA A 32 3.58 8.44 17.63
N ASN A 33 4.69 7.73 17.42
CA ASN A 33 5.99 8.31 17.08
C ASN A 33 6.31 8.28 15.58
N VAL A 34 5.31 8.28 14.72
CA VAL A 34 5.45 8.35 13.26
C VAL A 34 4.76 9.60 12.72
N ASP A 35 5.22 10.09 11.58
CA ASP A 35 4.48 11.07 10.80
C ASP A 35 3.52 10.32 9.88
N LEU A 36 2.28 10.81 9.77
CA LEU A 36 1.25 10.21 8.91
C LEU A 36 0.98 11.12 7.72
N MET A 37 0.64 10.53 6.58
CA MET A 37 0.27 11.25 5.36
C MET A 37 -0.73 10.44 4.54
N ILE A 38 -1.62 11.11 3.83
CA ILE A 38 -2.50 10.49 2.84
C ILE A 38 -2.13 11.02 1.46
N CYS A 39 -1.65 10.14 0.60
CA CYS A 39 -1.38 10.42 -0.80
C CYS A 39 -2.62 10.06 -1.62
N HIS A 40 -3.19 11.03 -2.32
CA HIS A 40 -4.43 10.83 -3.05
C HIS A 40 -4.33 11.22 -4.52
N ASN A 41 -5.16 10.60 -5.34
CA ASN A 41 -5.34 10.94 -6.74
C ASN A 41 -6.84 11.01 -7.04
N GLN A 42 -7.29 12.12 -7.64
CA GLN A 42 -8.67 12.30 -8.11
C GLN A 42 -9.77 12.03 -7.06
N LEU A 43 -9.53 12.35 -5.78
CA LEU A 43 -10.59 12.34 -4.79
C LEU A 43 -11.59 13.46 -5.06
N LYS A 44 -12.84 13.24 -4.65
CA LYS A 44 -13.88 14.26 -4.73
C LYS A 44 -13.68 15.32 -3.64
N ASN A 45 -14.07 16.56 -3.91
CA ASN A 45 -13.92 17.67 -2.97
C ASN A 45 -14.46 17.39 -1.56
N TYR A 46 -15.62 16.71 -1.46
CA TYR A 46 -16.17 16.35 -0.15
C TYR A 46 -15.31 15.32 0.60
N GLN A 47 -14.63 14.41 -0.12
CA GLN A 47 -13.72 13.44 0.49
C GLN A 47 -12.45 14.14 0.99
N ILE A 48 -11.92 15.07 0.22
CA ILE A 48 -10.79 15.90 0.65
C ILE A 48 -11.15 16.67 1.91
N ALA A 49 -12.28 17.38 1.91
CA ALA A 49 -12.75 18.14 3.07
C ALA A 49 -12.99 17.27 4.33
N GLU A 50 -13.39 16.00 4.16
CA GLU A 50 -13.50 15.07 5.31
C GLU A 50 -12.12 14.63 5.82
N LEU A 51 -11.14 14.36 4.94
CA LEU A 51 -9.78 14.00 5.35
C LEU A 51 -9.05 15.16 6.03
N GLU A 52 -9.24 16.39 5.56
CA GLU A 52 -8.70 17.60 6.19
C GLU A 52 -9.15 17.75 7.65
N LYS A 53 -10.39 17.35 7.98
CA LYS A 53 -10.91 17.36 9.35
C LYS A 53 -10.21 16.37 10.28
N ILE A 54 -9.63 15.29 9.73
CA ILE A 54 -8.84 14.32 10.50
C ILE A 54 -7.49 14.93 10.93
N GLY A 55 -7.05 16.02 10.26
CA GLY A 55 -5.81 16.73 10.59
C GLY A 55 -4.53 16.03 10.11
N ILE A 56 -4.63 15.04 9.23
CA ILE A 56 -3.47 14.38 8.62
C ILE A 56 -3.12 15.08 7.32
N PRO A 57 -1.83 15.39 7.08
CA PRO A 57 -1.39 16.02 5.84
C PRO A 57 -1.82 15.23 4.60
N LEU A 58 -2.34 15.94 3.62
CA LEU A 58 -2.72 15.40 2.32
C LEU A 58 -1.65 15.73 1.28
N HIS A 59 -1.37 14.79 0.40
CA HIS A 59 -0.47 14.97 -0.75
C HIS A 59 -1.20 14.54 -2.02
N GLU A 60 -1.50 15.50 -2.88
CA GLU A 60 -2.10 15.19 -4.18
C GLU A 60 -1.03 14.63 -5.13
N GLN A 61 -1.29 13.43 -5.65
CA GLN A 61 -0.43 12.79 -6.64
C GLN A 61 -0.84 13.24 -8.03
N ILE A 62 -0.24 14.33 -8.49
CA ILE A 62 -0.43 14.81 -9.85
C ILE A 62 0.50 14.03 -10.77
N HIS A 63 -0.06 13.42 -11.79
CA HIS A 63 0.68 12.74 -12.82
C HIS A 63 1.49 13.74 -13.65
N SER A 64 2.79 13.72 -13.55
CA SER A 64 3.68 14.45 -14.44
C SER A 64 4.08 13.57 -15.62
N GLY A 65 3.34 13.61 -16.71
CA GLY A 65 3.84 13.38 -18.07
C GLY A 65 4.59 12.11 -18.48
N ASP A 66 4.95 11.21 -17.55
CA ASP A 66 5.79 10.04 -17.81
C ASP A 66 5.05 8.86 -18.50
N GLY A 67 3.90 9.12 -19.13
CA GLY A 67 3.14 8.12 -19.88
C GLY A 67 2.32 7.15 -19.02
N PHE A 68 2.18 7.40 -17.71
CA PHE A 68 1.28 6.64 -16.86
C PHE A 68 -0.17 7.09 -17.08
N ASP A 69 -1.06 6.12 -17.32
CA ASP A 69 -2.48 6.39 -17.32
C ASP A 69 -2.96 6.72 -15.88
N PRO A 70 -3.54 7.91 -15.65
CA PRO A 70 -4.07 8.27 -14.34
C PRO A 70 -5.22 7.35 -13.87
N HIS A 71 -5.82 6.60 -14.78
CA HIS A 71 -6.89 5.63 -14.47
C HIS A 71 -6.39 4.22 -14.14
N GLY A 72 -5.10 3.94 -14.37
CA GLY A 72 -4.48 2.66 -14.00
C GLY A 72 -4.04 2.63 -12.54
N VAL A 73 -3.43 1.52 -12.11
CA VAL A 73 -2.87 1.36 -10.75
C VAL A 73 -1.44 1.86 -10.63
N ALA A 74 -0.76 2.11 -11.74
CA ALA A 74 0.65 2.51 -11.76
C ALA A 74 0.92 3.88 -11.09
N TRP A 75 -0.09 4.75 -10.98
CA TRP A 75 0.01 6.01 -10.25
C TRP A 75 0.37 5.80 -8.76
N LYS A 76 0.07 4.63 -8.17
CA LYS A 76 0.44 4.27 -6.81
C LYS A 76 1.96 4.31 -6.58
N LEU A 77 2.76 4.15 -7.62
CA LEU A 77 4.21 4.26 -7.56
C LEU A 77 4.70 5.72 -7.42
N TYR A 78 3.81 6.70 -7.42
CA TYR A 78 4.13 8.13 -7.31
C TYR A 78 3.36 8.78 -6.14
N PRO A 79 4.00 9.71 -5.40
CA PRO A 79 5.44 9.93 -5.43
C PRO A 79 6.17 8.66 -5.02
N ARG A 80 7.29 8.38 -5.69
CA ARG A 80 8.04 7.14 -5.42
C ARG A 80 8.56 7.09 -4.01
N ARG A 81 9.07 8.22 -3.52
CA ARG A 81 9.53 8.35 -2.14
C ARG A 81 9.45 9.80 -1.68
N LEU A 82 8.84 10.02 -0.51
CA LEU A 82 8.69 11.35 0.09
C LEU A 82 9.79 11.64 1.14
N ARG A 83 10.32 10.61 1.80
CA ARG A 83 11.30 10.75 2.87
C ARG A 83 12.58 9.94 2.59
N LYS A 84 13.54 10.56 1.89
CA LYS A 84 14.75 9.86 1.43
C LYS A 84 15.70 9.46 2.57
N ASP A 85 15.80 10.28 3.62
CA ASP A 85 16.75 10.12 4.73
C ASP A 85 16.12 9.46 5.97
N GLY A 86 14.89 8.93 5.85
CA GLY A 86 14.17 8.27 6.94
C GLY A 86 13.44 7.02 6.46
N HIS A 87 12.88 6.27 7.40
CA HIS A 87 12.01 5.15 7.08
C HIS A 87 10.70 5.65 6.51
N GLU A 88 10.20 4.98 5.48
CA GLU A 88 8.91 5.27 4.87
C GLU A 88 8.15 3.98 4.61
N ILE A 89 6.92 3.87 5.14
CA ILE A 89 5.98 2.77 4.85
C ILE A 89 4.86 3.30 3.98
N VAL A 90 4.50 2.52 2.98
CA VAL A 90 3.34 2.73 2.11
C VAL A 90 2.31 1.66 2.39
N ILE A 91 1.04 2.07 2.56
CA ILE A 91 -0.08 1.17 2.87
C ILE A 91 -1.24 1.46 1.92
N ASP A 92 -1.85 0.43 1.37
CA ASP A 92 -3.09 0.57 0.59
C ASP A 92 -4.27 0.97 1.49
N ASN A 93 -5.21 1.71 0.94
CA ASN A 93 -6.36 2.25 1.67
C ASN A 93 -7.37 1.20 2.18
N ASP A 94 -7.23 -0.05 1.78
CA ASP A 94 -8.08 -1.17 2.15
C ASP A 94 -7.38 -2.18 3.10
N ILE A 95 -6.32 -1.73 3.78
CA ILE A 95 -5.63 -2.49 4.82
C ILE A 95 -5.85 -1.83 6.18
N LEU A 96 -6.44 -2.57 7.09
CA LEU A 96 -6.66 -2.19 8.48
C LEU A 96 -5.69 -2.94 9.40
N ILE A 97 -4.84 -2.21 10.10
CA ILE A 97 -3.96 -2.73 11.14
C ILE A 97 -4.60 -2.43 12.49
N LYS A 98 -4.92 -3.49 13.26
CA LYS A 98 -5.66 -3.43 14.53
C LYS A 98 -4.76 -3.52 15.75
N GLU A 99 -3.61 -4.16 15.60
CA GLU A 99 -2.62 -4.34 16.66
C GLU A 99 -1.21 -4.10 16.14
N LYS A 100 -0.26 -3.87 17.03
CA LYS A 100 1.14 -3.68 16.65
C LYS A 100 1.71 -4.91 15.94
N ILE A 101 2.38 -4.67 14.83
CA ILE A 101 3.05 -5.71 14.04
C ILE A 101 4.54 -5.63 14.36
N PRO A 102 5.15 -6.68 14.94
CA PRO A 102 6.56 -6.66 15.34
C PRO A 102 7.52 -6.25 14.22
N GLN A 103 7.24 -6.66 12.97
CA GLN A 103 8.06 -6.31 11.82
C GLN A 103 8.03 -4.82 11.48
N ILE A 104 6.94 -4.11 11.79
CA ILE A 104 6.88 -2.64 11.63
C ILE A 104 7.76 -1.96 12.68
N ASP A 105 7.72 -2.42 13.94
CA ASP A 105 8.57 -1.88 15.01
C ASP A 105 10.05 -2.15 14.70
N GLU A 106 10.41 -3.35 14.26
CA GLU A 106 11.77 -3.70 13.85
C GLU A 106 12.23 -2.90 12.63
N PHE A 107 11.34 -2.69 11.65
CA PHE A 107 11.65 -1.93 10.45
C PHE A 107 12.12 -0.51 10.77
N PHE A 108 11.50 0.17 11.73
CA PHE A 108 11.86 1.54 12.09
C PHE A 108 13.26 1.70 12.70
N SER A 109 13.95 0.60 13.03
CA SER A 109 15.31 0.58 13.55
C SER A 109 16.30 -0.19 12.68
N SER A 110 15.88 -0.70 11.52
CA SER A 110 16.70 -1.55 10.64
C SER A 110 17.01 -0.87 9.30
N ASN A 111 17.94 -1.46 8.55
CA ASN A 111 18.22 -1.11 7.15
C ASN A 111 17.56 -2.10 6.17
N SER A 112 16.65 -2.94 6.65
CA SER A 112 15.89 -3.89 5.82
C SER A 112 14.75 -3.19 5.09
N THR A 113 14.34 -3.69 3.93
CA THR A 113 13.03 -3.36 3.39
C THR A 113 11.93 -4.07 4.17
N LEU A 114 10.71 -3.54 4.17
CA LEU A 114 9.53 -4.20 4.70
C LEU A 114 8.66 -4.65 3.54
N VAL A 115 8.14 -5.86 3.60
CA VAL A 115 7.24 -6.42 2.58
C VAL A 115 6.09 -7.19 3.23
N TYR A 116 4.97 -7.27 2.53
CA TYR A 116 3.79 -8.00 2.96
C TYR A 116 3.57 -9.23 2.08
N GLU A 117 3.29 -10.37 2.71
CA GLU A 117 3.09 -11.66 2.05
C GLU A 117 1.86 -11.66 1.14
N ALA A 118 1.95 -12.34 0.01
CA ALA A 118 0.86 -12.61 -0.90
C ALA A 118 0.52 -14.09 -0.92
N ALA A 119 -0.77 -14.43 -1.04
CA ALA A 119 -1.22 -15.81 -1.18
C ALA A 119 -0.70 -16.51 -2.44
N LYS A 120 -0.40 -15.71 -3.48
CA LYS A 120 0.15 -16.19 -4.76
C LYS A 120 0.93 -15.08 -5.46
N PRO A 121 1.94 -15.40 -6.27
CA PRO A 121 2.70 -14.41 -7.02
C PRO A 121 1.81 -13.79 -8.11
N MET A 122 1.75 -12.45 -8.12
CA MET A 122 1.00 -11.65 -9.08
C MET A 122 1.88 -10.50 -9.56
N TYR A 123 2.89 -10.82 -10.40
CA TYR A 123 3.97 -9.89 -10.73
C TYR A 123 3.98 -9.46 -12.19
N GLY A 124 2.97 -9.89 -12.98
CA GLY A 124 2.84 -9.51 -14.38
C GLY A 124 4.13 -9.79 -15.16
N GLN A 125 4.51 -8.86 -16.00
CA GLN A 125 5.72 -8.94 -16.83
C GLN A 125 7.03 -8.85 -16.01
N LEU A 126 6.95 -8.37 -14.76
CA LEU A 126 8.10 -8.23 -13.86
C LEU A 126 8.47 -9.51 -13.11
N ALA A 127 7.68 -10.60 -13.25
CA ALA A 127 7.93 -11.87 -12.58
C ALA A 127 9.36 -12.39 -12.77
N LYS A 128 9.98 -12.13 -13.92
CA LYS A 128 11.36 -12.53 -14.23
C LYS A 128 12.44 -11.83 -13.39
N PHE A 129 12.10 -10.71 -12.75
CA PHE A 129 12.99 -9.93 -11.90
C PHE A 129 12.73 -10.13 -10.40
N VAL A 130 11.66 -10.85 -10.05
CA VAL A 130 11.27 -11.06 -8.67
C VAL A 130 11.80 -12.43 -8.22
N PRO A 131 12.48 -12.51 -7.05
CA PRO A 131 12.83 -13.78 -6.44
C PRO A 131 11.58 -14.67 -6.27
N LYS A 132 11.75 -16.00 -6.36
CA LYS A 132 10.62 -16.93 -6.25
C LYS A 132 9.97 -16.94 -4.88
N THR A 133 10.74 -16.63 -3.85
CA THR A 133 10.31 -16.61 -2.43
C THR A 133 10.94 -15.42 -1.71
N PRO A 134 10.22 -14.76 -0.79
CA PRO A 134 8.79 -14.93 -0.51
C PRO A 134 7.90 -14.37 -1.63
N CYS A 135 6.63 -14.81 -1.68
CA CYS A 135 5.61 -14.12 -2.47
C CYS A 135 5.16 -12.87 -1.72
N VAL A 136 5.12 -11.71 -2.38
CA VAL A 136 4.77 -10.45 -1.73
C VAL A 136 3.67 -9.70 -2.47
N ASN A 137 2.91 -8.93 -1.69
CA ASN A 137 1.86 -8.03 -2.13
C ASN A 137 2.35 -6.57 -2.02
N SER A 138 1.88 -5.69 -2.89
CA SER A 138 2.20 -4.25 -2.86
C SER A 138 1.38 -3.44 -1.86
N GLY A 139 0.45 -4.06 -1.16
CA GLY A 139 -0.44 -3.35 -0.22
C GLY A 139 0.27 -2.79 1.03
N ILE A 140 1.38 -3.40 1.46
CA ILE A 140 2.29 -2.84 2.47
C ILE A 140 3.71 -3.04 1.99
N TYR A 141 4.47 -1.94 1.94
CA TYR A 141 5.91 -2.01 1.73
C TYR A 141 6.63 -0.87 2.42
N GLY A 142 7.88 -1.10 2.86
CA GLY A 142 8.67 -0.13 3.57
C GLY A 142 10.07 0.04 3.00
N MET A 143 10.52 1.28 2.95
CA MET A 143 11.80 1.72 2.40
C MET A 143 12.69 2.27 3.53
N PRO A 144 13.85 1.67 3.83
CA PRO A 144 14.77 2.16 4.85
C PRO A 144 15.47 3.45 4.39
N PRO A 145 16.15 4.20 5.29
CA PRO A 145 16.94 5.37 4.92
C PRO A 145 17.91 5.07 3.76
N GLY A 146 18.06 5.99 2.83
CA GLY A 146 18.96 5.84 1.68
C GLY A 146 18.51 4.85 0.60
N PHE A 147 17.38 4.15 0.76
CA PHE A 147 16.85 3.26 -0.28
C PHE A 147 16.39 4.07 -1.50
N ASP A 148 17.05 3.92 -2.62
CA ASP A 148 16.75 4.66 -3.86
C ASP A 148 15.69 3.94 -4.71
N PHE A 149 14.42 4.11 -4.31
CA PHE A 149 13.28 3.53 -5.02
C PHE A 149 13.14 4.09 -6.44
N ASP A 150 13.42 5.39 -6.60
CA ASP A 150 13.36 6.07 -7.91
C ASP A 150 14.31 5.43 -8.93
N LYS A 151 15.55 5.18 -8.52
CA LYS A 151 16.56 4.53 -9.36
C LYS A 151 16.15 3.10 -9.71
N LYS A 152 15.65 2.33 -8.74
CA LYS A 152 15.23 0.93 -8.96
C LYS A 152 14.02 0.87 -9.92
N VAL A 153 12.97 1.66 -9.70
CA VAL A 153 11.81 1.73 -10.61
C VAL A 153 12.25 2.15 -12.02
N SER A 154 13.11 3.17 -12.12
CA SER A 154 13.63 3.64 -13.41
C SER A 154 14.48 2.58 -14.13
N PHE A 155 15.24 1.77 -13.39
CA PHE A 155 15.98 0.64 -13.94
C PHE A 155 15.06 -0.41 -14.54
N TYR A 156 14.07 -0.90 -13.78
CA TYR A 156 13.15 -1.92 -14.27
C TYR A 156 12.26 -1.40 -15.41
N ALA A 157 11.77 -0.17 -15.31
CA ALA A 157 10.98 0.45 -16.39
C ALA A 157 11.74 0.53 -17.70
N ARG A 158 13.03 0.92 -17.68
CA ARG A 158 13.89 0.93 -18.87
C ARG A 158 14.15 -0.46 -19.41
N THR A 159 14.36 -1.43 -18.54
CA THR A 159 14.62 -2.82 -18.93
C THR A 159 13.39 -3.48 -19.58
N MET A 160 12.19 -3.06 -19.19
CA MET A 160 10.93 -3.51 -19.82
C MET A 160 10.69 -2.86 -21.18
N GLY A 161 11.34 -1.75 -21.48
CA GLY A 161 11.28 -1.08 -22.77
C GLY A 161 10.10 -0.10 -22.93
N LYS A 162 10.10 0.58 -24.10
CA LYS A 162 9.03 1.53 -24.45
C LYS A 162 7.68 0.81 -24.56
N GLY A 163 6.64 1.37 -23.95
CA GLY A 163 5.28 0.83 -24.01
C GLY A 163 4.91 -0.08 -22.83
N TRP A 164 5.85 -0.46 -21.96
CA TRP A 164 5.51 -1.21 -20.74
C TRP A 164 4.48 -0.47 -19.90
N LEU A 165 4.68 0.82 -19.67
CA LEU A 165 3.76 1.68 -18.92
C LEU A 165 2.37 1.76 -19.57
N ASN A 166 2.32 1.82 -20.91
CA ASN A 166 1.06 1.84 -21.66
C ASN A 166 0.31 0.50 -21.54
N ASN A 167 1.02 -0.62 -21.39
CA ASN A 167 0.41 -1.94 -21.24
C ASN A 167 -0.11 -2.20 -19.82
N CYS A 168 0.46 -1.58 -18.79
CA CYS A 168 -0.07 -1.61 -17.42
C CYS A 168 -1.52 -1.10 -17.34
N ASN A 169 -1.93 -0.27 -18.30
CA ASN A 169 -3.21 0.44 -18.32
C ASN A 169 -4.33 -0.32 -19.03
N GLN A 170 -4.04 -1.39 -19.77
CA GLN A 170 -5.04 -2.10 -20.59
C GLN A 170 -5.77 -3.25 -19.87
N GLY A 171 -5.82 -3.25 -18.54
CA GLY A 171 -6.56 -4.23 -17.74
C GLY A 171 -5.97 -5.65 -17.70
N ARG A 172 -5.02 -5.97 -18.60
CA ARG A 172 -4.34 -7.27 -18.62
C ARG A 172 -3.11 -7.34 -17.69
N TYR A 173 -2.60 -6.18 -17.23
CA TYR A 173 -1.34 -6.05 -16.49
C TYR A 173 -1.49 -5.31 -15.16
N THR A 174 -2.64 -5.43 -14.51
CA THR A 174 -2.90 -4.84 -13.18
C THR A 174 -1.92 -5.31 -12.10
N TRP A 175 -1.14 -6.34 -12.39
CA TRP A 175 -0.15 -6.93 -11.47
C TRP A 175 1.26 -6.36 -11.66
N ASP A 176 1.50 -5.58 -12.71
CA ASP A 176 2.84 -5.02 -12.98
C ASP A 176 3.27 -4.02 -11.91
N GLU A 177 2.32 -3.29 -11.29
CA GLU A 177 2.61 -2.44 -10.12
C GLU A 177 3.10 -3.26 -8.93
N GLN A 178 2.41 -4.36 -8.59
CA GLN A 178 2.85 -5.28 -7.54
C GLN A 178 4.20 -5.92 -7.89
N GLY A 179 4.40 -6.31 -9.15
CA GLY A 179 5.68 -6.82 -9.64
C GLY A 179 6.81 -5.81 -9.53
N MET A 180 6.53 -4.52 -9.77
CA MET A 180 7.52 -3.44 -9.62
C MET A 180 7.94 -3.27 -8.16
N VAL A 181 6.98 -3.20 -7.24
CA VAL A 181 7.27 -3.14 -5.80
C VAL A 181 8.06 -4.37 -5.37
N ALA A 182 7.60 -5.57 -5.73
CA ALA A 182 8.30 -6.82 -5.39
C ALA A 182 9.74 -6.85 -5.91
N ALA A 183 9.97 -6.50 -7.17
CA ALA A 183 11.32 -6.45 -7.75
C ALA A 183 12.21 -5.43 -7.05
N CYS A 184 11.68 -4.26 -6.68
CA CYS A 184 12.46 -3.25 -5.97
C CYS A 184 12.83 -3.67 -4.55
N MET A 185 11.86 -4.24 -3.81
CA MET A 185 12.02 -4.55 -2.39
C MET A 185 12.81 -5.83 -2.16
N LEU A 186 12.50 -6.92 -2.85
CA LEU A 186 13.12 -8.23 -2.65
C LEU A 186 14.56 -8.32 -3.21
N ASN A 187 14.94 -7.44 -4.13
CA ASN A 187 16.33 -7.30 -4.56
C ASN A 187 17.15 -6.34 -3.66
N HIS A 188 16.71 -6.13 -2.42
CA HIS A 188 17.51 -5.55 -1.35
C HIS A 188 18.18 -6.68 -0.54
N PRO A 189 19.38 -6.46 0.05
CA PRO A 189 20.11 -7.51 0.78
C PRO A 189 19.34 -8.14 1.94
N SER A 190 18.45 -7.39 2.57
CA SER A 190 17.61 -7.87 3.68
C SER A 190 16.19 -7.31 3.60
N HIS A 191 15.22 -8.12 4.02
CA HIS A 191 13.82 -7.71 4.10
C HIS A 191 13.13 -8.34 5.32
N LEU A 192 12.18 -7.62 5.89
CA LEU A 192 11.27 -8.05 6.93
C LEU A 192 9.94 -8.41 6.28
N LEU A 193 9.38 -9.55 6.63
CA LEU A 193 8.14 -10.07 6.04
C LEU A 193 7.00 -10.00 7.04
N ILE A 194 5.96 -9.21 6.74
CA ILE A 194 4.66 -9.32 7.39
C ILE A 194 3.93 -10.49 6.75
N THR A 195 3.58 -11.50 7.51
CA THR A 195 2.97 -12.73 6.99
C THR A 195 1.45 -12.64 6.90
N LEU A 196 0.83 -13.54 6.13
CA LEU A 196 -0.63 -13.69 6.08
C LEU A 196 -1.22 -14.17 7.43
N ASP A 197 -0.39 -14.75 8.29
CA ASP A 197 -0.79 -15.08 9.66
C ASP A 197 -0.92 -13.85 10.56
N GLN A 198 -0.27 -12.76 10.22
CA GLN A 198 -0.33 -11.48 10.95
C GLN A 198 -1.37 -10.54 10.34
N VAL A 199 -1.39 -10.38 9.03
CA VAL A 199 -2.36 -9.58 8.30
C VAL A 199 -3.07 -10.47 7.30
N THR A 200 -4.30 -10.87 7.63
CA THR A 200 -5.04 -11.80 6.77
C THR A 200 -5.57 -11.12 5.52
N ASN A 201 -5.65 -11.89 4.44
CA ASN A 201 -6.37 -11.49 3.23
C ASN A 201 -7.81 -11.98 3.32
N CYS A 202 -8.78 -11.08 3.24
CA CYS A 202 -10.21 -11.40 3.36
C CYS A 202 -10.76 -12.39 2.31
N GLU A 203 -10.03 -12.61 1.21
CA GLU A 203 -10.36 -13.64 0.22
C GLU A 203 -10.02 -15.06 0.73
N LEU A 204 -9.09 -15.17 1.69
CA LEU A 204 -8.68 -16.44 2.29
C LEU A 204 -9.50 -16.74 3.54
N ASP A 205 -9.54 -15.78 4.47
CA ASP A 205 -10.29 -15.88 5.72
C ASP A 205 -10.49 -14.49 6.31
N LEU A 206 -11.63 -14.28 6.99
CA LEU A 206 -11.91 -13.07 7.78
C LEU A 206 -11.69 -13.39 9.26
N ASP A 207 -10.45 -13.66 9.63
CA ASP A 207 -10.06 -14.00 10.99
C ASP A 207 -9.77 -12.73 11.81
N ASP A 208 -10.64 -12.47 12.78
CA ASP A 208 -10.51 -11.32 13.70
C ASP A 208 -9.38 -11.47 14.72
N SER A 209 -8.80 -12.65 14.87
CA SER A 209 -7.66 -12.87 15.78
C SER A 209 -6.34 -12.34 15.19
N LYS A 210 -6.30 -12.01 13.91
CA LYS A 210 -5.11 -11.49 13.24
C LYS A 210 -4.84 -10.02 13.61
N LEU A 211 -3.59 -9.60 13.51
CA LEU A 211 -3.15 -8.23 13.83
C LEU A 211 -3.67 -7.18 12.83
N GLY A 212 -4.05 -7.62 11.65
CA GLY A 212 -4.64 -6.77 10.61
C GLY A 212 -5.43 -7.55 9.57
N ILE A 213 -6.14 -6.81 8.70
CA ILE A 213 -6.98 -7.37 7.63
C ILE A 213 -6.77 -6.56 6.35
N HIS A 214 -6.52 -7.25 5.26
CA HIS A 214 -6.51 -6.68 3.92
C HIS A 214 -7.84 -7.00 3.21
N PHE A 215 -8.68 -6.00 3.00
CA PHE A 215 -9.98 -6.14 2.32
C PHE A 215 -9.81 -6.09 0.80
N VAL A 216 -9.08 -7.06 0.25
CA VAL A 216 -8.77 -7.16 -1.18
C VAL A 216 -10.03 -6.98 -2.03
N GLY A 217 -9.95 -6.10 -3.03
CA GLY A 217 -11.06 -5.83 -3.94
C GLY A 217 -12.14 -4.89 -3.41
N LEU A 218 -11.98 -4.31 -2.21
CA LEU A 218 -12.94 -3.39 -1.60
C LEU A 218 -13.38 -2.27 -2.56
N ASN A 219 -12.45 -1.76 -3.35
CA ASN A 219 -12.71 -0.68 -4.30
C ASN A 219 -13.38 -1.15 -5.61
N ARG A 220 -13.32 -2.45 -5.92
CA ARG A 220 -13.88 -3.03 -7.16
C ARG A 220 -15.37 -3.36 -7.02
N TYR A 221 -15.77 -3.92 -5.90
CA TYR A 221 -17.13 -4.41 -5.70
C TYR A 221 -18.06 -3.34 -5.10
N LYS A 222 -19.27 -3.24 -5.57
CA LYS A 222 -20.28 -2.28 -5.07
C LYS A 222 -20.66 -2.56 -3.61
N ASN A 223 -20.74 -3.85 -3.25
CA ASN A 223 -21.05 -4.32 -1.90
C ASN A 223 -20.01 -5.37 -1.52
N HIS A 224 -18.93 -4.95 -0.87
CA HIS A 224 -17.88 -5.86 -0.43
C HIS A 224 -18.32 -6.58 0.84
N LYS A 225 -18.71 -7.86 0.72
CA LYS A 225 -19.28 -8.64 1.82
C LYS A 225 -18.37 -8.72 3.05
N PRO A 226 -17.06 -9.10 2.93
CA PRO A 226 -16.16 -9.18 4.08
C PRO A 226 -16.06 -7.86 4.86
N TRP A 227 -15.92 -6.73 4.18
CA TRP A 227 -15.87 -5.42 4.81
C TRP A 227 -17.16 -5.10 5.58
N ARG A 228 -18.32 -5.37 4.97
CA ARG A 228 -19.61 -5.11 5.60
C ARG A 228 -19.83 -5.98 6.82
N GLU A 229 -19.49 -7.27 6.75
CA GLU A 229 -19.61 -8.21 7.88
C GLU A 229 -18.69 -7.80 9.03
N TRP A 230 -17.44 -7.49 8.73
CA TRP A 230 -16.49 -6.99 9.71
C TRP A 230 -17.01 -5.71 10.38
N ARG A 231 -17.44 -4.73 9.61
CA ARG A 231 -17.94 -3.46 10.12
C ARG A 231 -19.20 -3.62 10.98
N MET A 232 -20.12 -4.48 10.60
CA MET A 232 -21.32 -4.77 11.43
C MET A 232 -20.96 -5.39 12.77
N LYS A 233 -19.95 -6.26 12.81
CA LYS A 233 -19.46 -6.92 14.02
C LYS A 233 -18.80 -5.92 14.98
N HIS A 234 -18.05 -4.98 14.43
CA HIS A 234 -17.24 -4.01 15.20
C HIS A 234 -17.89 -2.62 15.33
N TRP A 235 -19.10 -2.41 14.79
CA TRP A 235 -19.79 -1.11 14.80
C TRP A 235 -19.89 -0.47 16.18
N LYS A 236 -20.07 -1.26 17.24
CA LYS A 236 -20.22 -0.77 18.62
C LYS A 236 -18.90 -0.33 19.27
N SER A 237 -17.77 -0.72 18.74
CA SER A 237 -16.44 -0.33 19.26
C SER A 237 -15.87 0.91 18.56
N LEU A 238 -16.56 1.40 17.53
CA LEU A 238 -16.17 2.57 16.74
C LEU A 238 -17.00 3.83 17.10
N LEU A 239 -17.93 3.72 18.07
CA LEU A 239 -18.72 4.78 18.67
C LEU A 239 -18.19 5.13 20.08
#